data_9cfc9a52fa81fef8799e5f1b500ec260
#
_entry.id   9cfc9a52fa81fef8799e5f1b500ec260
#
_cell.length_a   1.000
_cell.length_b   1.000
_cell.length_c   1.000
_cell.angle_alpha   90.00
_cell.angle_beta   90.00
_cell.angle_gamma   90.00
#
_symmetry.space_group_name_H-M   'P 1'
#
loop_
_entity.id
_entity.type
_entity.pdbx_description
1 polymer ?
#
loop_
_entity_poly.entity_id
_entity_poly.type
_entity_poly.pdbx_seq_one_letter_code
_entity_poly.pdbx_strand_id
1 'polypeptide(L)'
;MFLIAGSFRVTGAQPDGDSIRFTPNDPAHWDLMTRPNRVKRNASGAAQLRLDAVDALETHYGSPRTHQPLELAHAAADELLNWLGFSNVVRGQDETVTSSTPDTVPGYIYTRAADLYGRCIALVGRGDPPDDDGSSAFVDVDVLRTTANHHLMTQGLVYPTYYRALFPDLRNELTTGNSSPRQWARGVAPRQDHRRLRRHRARRPGKRRGDRAQAVPPTRGLPASGR
;
A
#
# COMPACT_ATOMS: atom_id res chain seq x y z
N MET A 1 -2.60 -14.15 -8.60
CA MET A 1 -2.59 -12.68 -8.61
C MET A 1 -2.90 -12.19 -10.02
N PHE A 2 -3.13 -10.89 -10.22
CA PHE A 2 -3.14 -10.30 -11.55
C PHE A 2 -1.76 -9.73 -11.85
N LEU A 3 -1.26 -9.94 -13.06
CA LEU A 3 -0.09 -9.25 -13.58
C LEU A 3 -0.57 -7.97 -14.26
N ILE A 4 0.02 -6.83 -13.92
CA ILE A 4 -0.30 -5.54 -14.54
C ILE A 4 1.00 -4.89 -14.98
N ALA A 5 1.11 -4.66 -16.28
CA ALA A 5 2.23 -3.94 -16.89
C ALA A 5 2.04 -2.42 -16.79
N GLY A 6 3.14 -1.67 -16.76
CA GLY A 6 3.07 -0.23 -16.69
C GLY A 6 4.43 0.42 -16.49
N SER A 7 4.44 1.52 -15.75
CA SER A 7 5.66 2.27 -15.48
C SER A 7 5.69 2.87 -14.08
N PHE A 8 6.90 3.06 -13.57
CA PHE A 8 7.18 3.77 -12.33
C PHE A 8 7.66 5.17 -12.66
N ARG A 9 7.17 6.15 -11.91
CA ARG A 9 7.63 7.54 -11.96
C ARG A 9 7.73 8.08 -10.55
N VAL A 10 8.88 8.65 -10.22
CA VAL A 10 9.18 9.09 -8.85
C VAL A 10 9.22 10.61 -8.70
N THR A 11 9.44 11.38 -9.77
CA THR A 11 9.42 12.84 -9.73
C THR A 11 8.07 13.36 -9.23
N GLY A 12 8.10 14.25 -8.24
CA GLY A 12 6.92 14.76 -7.55
C GLY A 12 6.27 13.77 -6.57
N ALA A 13 6.98 12.70 -6.20
CA ALA A 13 6.57 11.75 -5.17
C ALA A 13 7.60 11.68 -4.03
N GLN A 14 7.21 11.02 -2.95
CA GLN A 14 8.05 10.75 -1.78
C GLN A 14 8.10 9.23 -1.58
N PRO A 15 8.89 8.50 -2.40
CA PRO A 15 8.98 7.04 -2.29
C PRO A 15 9.73 6.65 -1.01
N ASP A 16 9.17 5.69 -0.29
CA ASP A 16 9.83 4.98 0.80
C ASP A 16 10.38 3.64 0.32
N GLY A 17 11.08 2.91 1.19
CA GLY A 17 11.63 1.60 0.85
C GLY A 17 10.59 0.51 0.60
N ASP A 18 9.30 0.76 0.83
CA ASP A 18 8.20 -0.16 0.63
C ASP A 18 6.99 0.45 -0.08
N SER A 19 7.13 1.66 -0.59
CA SER A 19 6.04 2.32 -1.32
C SER A 19 6.56 3.12 -2.51
N ILE A 20 5.85 3.01 -3.65
CA ILE A 20 6.21 3.71 -4.89
C ILE A 20 4.96 3.95 -5.74
N ARG A 21 5.01 4.98 -6.60
CA ARG A 21 3.94 5.29 -7.55
C ARG A 21 4.08 4.48 -8.82
N PHE A 22 2.96 3.91 -9.30
CA PHE A 22 2.88 3.12 -10.51
C PHE A 22 1.71 3.56 -11.38
N THR A 23 1.92 3.57 -12.69
CA THR A 23 0.90 3.86 -13.69
C THR A 23 0.77 2.64 -14.60
N PRO A 24 -0.40 1.95 -14.64
CA PRO A 24 -0.61 0.81 -15.53
C PRO A 24 -0.71 1.29 -16.97
N ASN A 25 -0.36 0.41 -17.91
CA ASN A 25 -0.56 0.68 -19.35
C ASN A 25 -2.05 0.82 -19.67
N ASP A 26 -2.90 -0.03 -19.08
CA ASP A 26 -4.36 0.10 -19.12
C ASP A 26 -4.90 0.47 -17.74
N PRO A 27 -5.41 1.71 -17.55
CA PRO A 27 -6.00 2.13 -16.30
C PRO A 27 -7.22 1.30 -15.84
N ALA A 28 -7.86 0.54 -16.74
CA ALA A 28 -8.95 -0.35 -16.38
C ALA A 28 -8.48 -1.56 -15.55
N HIS A 29 -7.20 -1.91 -15.60
CA HIS A 29 -6.64 -3.01 -14.79
C HIS A 29 -6.72 -2.74 -13.29
N TRP A 30 -6.85 -1.49 -12.84
CA TRP A 30 -7.15 -1.21 -11.44
C TRP A 30 -8.49 -1.76 -10.98
N ASP A 31 -9.43 -1.94 -11.89
CA ASP A 31 -10.78 -2.44 -11.59
C ASP A 31 -10.84 -3.97 -11.49
N LEU A 32 -9.74 -4.68 -11.79
CA LEU A 32 -9.58 -6.11 -11.48
C LEU A 32 -9.61 -6.37 -9.97
N MET A 33 -9.28 -5.36 -9.14
CA MET A 33 -9.23 -5.44 -7.69
C MET A 33 -10.38 -4.65 -7.07
N THR A 34 -11.52 -5.29 -6.90
CA THR A 34 -12.74 -4.61 -6.43
C THR A 34 -13.05 -4.83 -4.96
N ARG A 35 -12.43 -5.81 -4.31
CA ARG A 35 -12.74 -6.22 -2.92
C ARG A 35 -11.49 -6.64 -2.16
N PRO A 36 -11.41 -6.38 -0.85
CA PRO A 36 -12.38 -5.62 -0.03
C PRO A 36 -12.33 -4.11 -0.29
N ASN A 37 -11.27 -3.57 -0.89
CA ASN A 37 -11.07 -2.16 -1.14
C ASN A 37 -10.70 -1.92 -2.61
N ARG A 38 -10.97 -0.73 -3.11
CA ARG A 38 -10.57 -0.30 -4.45
C ARG A 38 -9.25 0.47 -4.40
N VAL A 39 -8.46 0.36 -5.47
CA VAL A 39 -7.26 1.16 -5.66
C VAL A 39 -7.66 2.62 -5.88
N LYS A 40 -7.06 3.53 -5.13
CA LYS A 40 -7.20 4.98 -5.35
C LYS A 40 -6.20 5.42 -6.39
N ARG A 41 -6.69 5.95 -7.49
CA ARG A 41 -5.90 6.52 -8.59
C ARG A 41 -5.96 8.04 -8.55
N ASN A 42 -4.88 8.68 -8.97
CA ASN A 42 -4.85 10.12 -9.19
C ASN A 42 -5.43 10.48 -10.59
N ALA A 43 -5.43 11.76 -10.94
CA ALA A 43 -5.96 12.24 -12.22
C ALA A 43 -5.21 11.69 -13.45
N SER A 44 -3.95 11.27 -13.31
CA SER A 44 -3.17 10.62 -14.38
C SER A 44 -3.34 9.10 -14.45
N GLY A 45 -4.21 8.51 -13.62
CA GLY A 45 -4.41 7.06 -13.56
C GLY A 45 -3.38 6.32 -12.71
N ALA A 46 -2.40 7.00 -12.16
CA ALA A 46 -1.40 6.40 -11.30
C ALA A 46 -1.94 6.12 -9.89
N ALA A 47 -1.41 5.09 -9.24
CA ALA A 47 -1.71 4.76 -7.85
C ALA A 47 -0.44 4.56 -7.02
N GLN A 48 -0.58 4.74 -5.72
CA GLN A 48 0.47 4.39 -4.77
C GLN A 48 0.44 2.88 -4.52
N LEU A 49 1.57 2.24 -4.68
CA LEU A 49 1.77 0.86 -4.28
C LEU A 49 2.19 0.79 -2.81
N ARG A 50 1.87 -0.32 -2.18
CA ARG A 50 2.46 -0.83 -0.95
C ARG A 50 3.08 -2.17 -1.28
N LEU A 51 4.38 -2.30 -1.14
CA LEU A 51 5.06 -3.57 -1.39
C LEU A 51 4.53 -4.63 -0.43
N ASP A 52 4.05 -5.76 -0.97
CA ASP A 52 3.51 -6.87 -0.16
C ASP A 52 4.63 -7.54 0.63
N ALA A 53 4.30 -8.00 1.82
CA ALA A 53 5.16 -8.79 2.69
C ALA A 53 6.38 -8.10 3.30
N VAL A 54 6.63 -6.84 3.00
CA VAL A 54 7.78 -6.07 3.51
C VAL A 54 7.33 -4.77 4.16
N ASP A 55 8.15 -4.26 5.08
CA ASP A 55 7.97 -2.98 5.78
C ASP A 55 9.31 -2.29 5.92
N ALA A 56 9.44 -1.08 5.42
CA ALA A 56 10.65 -0.27 5.52
C ALA A 56 10.58 0.71 6.67
N LEU A 57 11.71 1.29 7.02
CA LEU A 57 11.73 2.45 7.90
C LEU A 57 11.19 3.68 7.16
N GLU A 58 10.40 4.48 7.87
CA GLU A 58 9.74 5.65 7.32
C GLU A 58 10.71 6.83 7.20
N THR A 59 10.82 7.41 6.02
CA THR A 59 11.56 8.67 5.80
C THR A 59 10.81 9.86 6.40
N HIS A 60 9.47 9.76 6.48
CA HIS A 60 8.62 10.77 7.11
C HIS A 60 7.27 10.16 7.50
N TYR A 61 6.73 10.52 8.66
CA TYR A 61 5.37 10.14 9.06
C TYR A 61 4.74 11.13 10.05
N GLY A 62 3.43 11.24 10.00
CA GLY A 62 2.66 12.02 10.96
C GLY A 62 2.83 13.54 10.84
N SER A 63 2.41 14.26 11.92
CA SER A 63 2.54 15.71 12.05
C SER A 63 2.87 16.07 13.51
N PRO A 64 3.94 16.85 13.80
CA PRO A 64 4.94 17.32 12.83
C PRO A 64 5.65 16.16 12.15
N ARG A 65 6.23 16.37 10.97
CA ARG A 65 6.92 15.33 10.22
C ARG A 65 7.99 14.66 11.09
N THR A 66 7.73 13.44 11.49
CA THR A 66 8.64 12.59 12.24
C THR A 66 9.26 11.60 11.28
N HIS A 67 10.46 11.19 11.51
CA HIS A 67 11.16 10.15 10.74
C HIS A 67 11.77 9.12 11.68
N GLN A 68 12.04 7.95 11.16
CA GLN A 68 12.90 6.95 11.79
C GLN A 68 14.37 7.26 11.41
N PRO A 69 15.37 6.47 11.81
CA PRO A 69 16.75 6.76 11.41
C PRO A 69 16.88 6.95 9.91
N LEU A 70 17.08 8.19 9.46
CA LEU A 70 17.01 8.57 8.04
C LEU A 70 18.02 7.83 7.18
N GLU A 71 19.22 7.58 7.68
CA GLU A 71 20.26 6.82 6.97
C GLU A 71 19.74 5.44 6.52
N LEU A 72 19.02 4.74 7.41
CA LEU A 72 18.48 3.42 7.11
C LEU A 72 17.21 3.48 6.26
N ALA A 73 16.36 4.48 6.49
CA ALA A 73 15.16 4.71 5.69
C ALA A 73 15.52 5.07 4.24
N HIS A 74 16.48 5.99 4.06
CA HIS A 74 17.01 6.35 2.74
C HIS A 74 17.68 5.16 2.05
N ALA A 75 18.46 4.34 2.78
CA ALA A 75 19.11 3.17 2.20
C ALA A 75 18.09 2.20 1.58
N ALA A 76 16.94 1.99 2.21
CA ALA A 76 15.87 1.15 1.67
C ALA A 76 15.19 1.79 0.45
N ALA A 77 14.88 3.10 0.52
CA ALA A 77 14.28 3.84 -0.57
C ALA A 77 15.21 3.93 -1.79
N ASP A 78 16.48 4.25 -1.56
CA ASP A 78 17.48 4.37 -2.62
C ASP A 78 17.74 3.02 -3.31
N GLU A 79 17.79 1.92 -2.56
CA GLU A 79 17.95 0.59 -3.12
C GLU A 79 16.75 0.16 -3.96
N LEU A 80 15.51 0.48 -3.52
CA LEU A 80 14.32 0.24 -4.32
C LEU A 80 14.40 0.97 -5.66
N LEU A 81 14.79 2.25 -5.64
CA LEU A 81 14.88 3.07 -6.85
C LEU A 81 16.01 2.60 -7.78
N ASN A 82 17.17 2.30 -7.20
CA ASN A 82 18.31 1.77 -7.95
C ASN A 82 17.98 0.42 -8.59
N TRP A 83 17.35 -0.49 -7.84
CA TRP A 83 16.93 -1.78 -8.37
C TRP A 83 15.94 -1.64 -9.53
N LEU A 84 15.02 -0.68 -9.47
CA LEU A 84 14.10 -0.37 -10.56
C LEU A 84 14.79 0.24 -11.79
N GLY A 85 16.00 0.80 -11.65
CA GLY A 85 16.76 1.41 -12.73
C GLY A 85 16.79 2.93 -12.72
N PHE A 86 16.34 3.56 -11.64
CA PHE A 86 16.53 5.00 -11.43
C PHE A 86 17.95 5.31 -10.94
N SER A 87 18.51 6.40 -11.42
CA SER A 87 19.78 6.97 -10.96
C SER A 87 19.68 8.49 -10.81
N ASN A 88 20.70 9.11 -10.22
CA ASN A 88 20.75 10.57 -10.03
C ASN A 88 19.48 11.14 -9.38
N VAL A 89 18.94 10.41 -8.40
CA VAL A 89 17.72 10.82 -7.69
C VAL A 89 18.04 11.98 -6.77
N VAL A 90 17.41 13.13 -7.00
CA VAL A 90 17.55 14.33 -6.17
C VAL A 90 16.26 14.54 -5.37
N ARG A 91 16.39 14.71 -4.05
CA ARG A 91 15.26 14.98 -3.14
C ARG A 91 15.32 16.41 -2.63
N GLY A 92 14.16 17.04 -2.49
CA GLY A 92 14.00 18.29 -1.74
C GLY A 92 14.07 18.07 -0.23
N GLN A 93 14.02 19.16 0.52
CA GLN A 93 14.01 19.11 2.00
C GLN A 93 12.81 18.37 2.59
N ASP A 94 11.75 18.20 1.81
CA ASP A 94 10.52 17.52 2.18
C ASP A 94 10.47 16.07 1.70
N GLU A 95 11.60 15.48 1.31
CA GLU A 95 11.75 14.13 0.74
C GLU A 95 11.09 13.97 -0.64
N THR A 96 10.50 15.02 -1.22
CA THR A 96 9.96 14.96 -2.57
C THR A 96 11.08 14.85 -3.59
N VAL A 97 11.02 13.84 -4.46
CA VAL A 97 11.95 13.70 -5.58
C VAL A 97 11.71 14.83 -6.58
N THR A 98 12.73 15.62 -6.83
CA THR A 98 12.71 16.74 -7.79
C THR A 98 13.20 16.34 -9.16
N SER A 99 14.10 15.37 -9.24
CA SER A 99 14.60 14.81 -10.52
C SER A 99 15.12 13.39 -10.34
N SER A 100 15.12 12.62 -11.43
CA SER A 100 15.72 11.29 -11.55
C SER A 100 16.13 11.01 -12.99
N THR A 101 16.99 10.03 -13.18
CA THR A 101 17.42 9.55 -14.50
C THR A 101 17.25 8.03 -14.57
N PRO A 102 16.42 7.52 -15.50
CA PRO A 102 15.43 8.24 -16.30
C PRO A 102 14.29 8.83 -15.44
N ASP A 103 13.40 9.65 -16.01
CA ASP A 103 12.20 10.15 -15.30
C ASP A 103 11.15 9.06 -15.09
N THR A 104 11.11 8.06 -15.98
CA THR A 104 10.17 6.95 -15.95
C THR A 104 10.88 5.65 -16.34
N VAL A 105 10.57 4.56 -15.64
CA VAL A 105 11.07 3.22 -15.95
C VAL A 105 9.90 2.26 -16.19
N PRO A 106 10.01 1.35 -17.19
CA PRO A 106 9.01 0.30 -17.39
C PRO A 106 9.09 -0.74 -16.28
N GLY A 107 7.98 -1.40 -16.02
CA GLY A 107 7.90 -2.53 -15.11
C GLY A 107 6.49 -3.06 -14.99
N TYR A 108 6.30 -3.96 -14.04
CA TYR A 108 5.03 -4.64 -13.82
C TYR A 108 4.81 -4.94 -12.35
N ILE A 109 3.60 -5.30 -12.00
CA ILE A 109 3.25 -5.70 -10.64
C ILE A 109 2.44 -7.00 -10.65
N TYR A 110 2.61 -7.79 -9.60
CA TYR A 110 1.66 -8.84 -9.25
C TYR A 110 0.82 -8.38 -8.08
N THR A 111 -0.48 -8.32 -8.26
CA THR A 111 -1.39 -7.78 -7.26
C THR A 111 -2.69 -8.57 -7.16
N ARG A 112 -3.42 -8.41 -6.07
CA ARG A 112 -4.73 -9.03 -5.83
C ARG A 112 -5.65 -8.18 -4.96
N ALA A 113 -5.14 -7.11 -4.34
CA ALA A 113 -5.90 -6.34 -3.37
C ALA A 113 -5.37 -4.92 -3.21
N ALA A 114 -6.21 -4.07 -2.64
CA ALA A 114 -5.80 -2.77 -2.09
C ALA A 114 -5.95 -2.77 -0.56
N ASP A 115 -5.15 -1.94 0.11
CA ASP A 115 -5.25 -1.71 1.54
C ASP A 115 -6.44 -0.77 1.89
N LEU A 116 -6.64 -0.52 3.19
CA LEU A 116 -7.71 0.35 3.69
C LEU A 116 -7.57 1.81 3.23
N TYR A 117 -6.38 2.21 2.82
CA TYR A 117 -6.08 3.56 2.35
C TYR A 117 -6.24 3.68 0.82
N GLY A 118 -6.41 2.55 0.14
CA GLY A 118 -6.53 2.45 -1.31
C GLY A 118 -5.19 2.35 -2.03
N ARG A 119 -4.08 2.02 -1.32
CA ARG A 119 -2.82 1.67 -1.97
C ARG A 119 -2.92 0.26 -2.51
N CYS A 120 -2.39 0.03 -3.71
CA CYS A 120 -2.33 -1.30 -4.30
C CYS A 120 -1.25 -2.14 -3.59
N ILE A 121 -1.63 -3.30 -3.04
CA ILE A 121 -0.69 -4.23 -2.42
C ILE A 121 -0.06 -5.08 -3.52
N ALA A 122 1.26 -5.00 -3.71
CA ALA A 122 1.92 -5.54 -4.88
C ALA A 122 3.28 -6.18 -4.59
N LEU A 123 3.61 -7.19 -5.38
CA LEU A 123 4.99 -7.60 -5.67
C LEU A 123 5.43 -6.85 -6.92
N VAL A 124 6.60 -6.26 -6.89
CA VAL A 124 7.07 -5.30 -7.91
C VAL A 124 8.14 -5.96 -8.78
N GLY A 125 7.89 -5.99 -10.08
CA GLY A 125 8.84 -6.40 -11.12
C GLY A 125 9.36 -5.22 -11.95
N ARG A 126 10.50 -5.40 -12.61
CA ARG A 126 11.13 -4.41 -13.49
C ARG A 126 11.27 -4.90 -14.92
N GLY A 127 11.30 -3.99 -15.87
CA GLY A 127 11.40 -4.29 -17.29
C GLY A 127 10.11 -4.84 -17.88
N ASP A 128 10.23 -5.72 -18.87
CA ASP A 128 9.09 -6.29 -19.56
C ASP A 128 8.39 -7.36 -18.69
N PRO A 129 7.05 -7.42 -18.71
CA PRO A 129 6.31 -8.45 -17.99
C PRO A 129 6.55 -9.84 -18.63
N PRO A 130 6.58 -10.92 -17.82
CA PRO A 130 6.78 -12.27 -18.35
C PRO A 130 5.55 -12.87 -19.04
N ASP A 131 4.36 -12.31 -18.79
CA ASP A 131 3.07 -12.77 -19.31
C ASP A 131 2.24 -11.59 -19.79
N ASP A 132 1.05 -11.87 -20.37
CA ASP A 132 0.13 -10.87 -20.89
C ASP A 132 -0.37 -9.91 -19.80
N ASP A 133 -0.43 -8.62 -20.14
CA ASP A 133 -0.93 -7.55 -19.27
C ASP A 133 -2.42 -7.78 -18.92
N GLY A 134 -2.76 -7.70 -17.64
CA GLY A 134 -4.09 -7.96 -17.09
C GLY A 134 -4.38 -9.45 -16.86
N SER A 135 -3.46 -10.35 -17.18
CA SER A 135 -3.66 -11.80 -17.02
C SER A 135 -3.63 -12.24 -15.54
N SER A 136 -4.21 -13.43 -15.27
CA SER A 136 -4.05 -14.10 -13.99
C SER A 136 -2.71 -14.81 -13.93
N ALA A 137 -1.90 -14.51 -12.93
CA ALA A 137 -0.58 -15.08 -12.71
C ALA A 137 -0.53 -15.94 -11.44
N PHE A 138 0.11 -17.09 -11.53
CA PHE A 138 0.52 -17.88 -10.38
C PHE A 138 1.92 -17.41 -9.94
N VAL A 139 2.01 -16.94 -8.71
CA VAL A 139 3.28 -16.47 -8.13
C VAL A 139 3.81 -17.57 -7.20
N ASP A 140 4.86 -18.22 -7.62
CA ASP A 140 5.66 -19.16 -6.83
C ASP A 140 6.91 -18.47 -6.25
N VAL A 141 7.80 -19.28 -5.66
CA VAL A 141 9.05 -18.82 -5.07
C VAL A 141 10.02 -18.27 -6.13
N ASP A 142 10.05 -18.85 -7.33
CA ASP A 142 10.98 -18.41 -8.37
C ASP A 142 10.53 -17.04 -8.93
N VAL A 143 9.23 -16.84 -9.14
CA VAL A 143 8.68 -15.53 -9.49
C VAL A 143 8.93 -14.52 -8.36
N LEU A 144 8.72 -14.89 -7.09
CA LEU A 144 8.99 -14.00 -5.96
C LEU A 144 10.43 -13.50 -5.95
N ARG A 145 11.40 -14.37 -6.25
CA ARG A 145 12.84 -14.04 -6.30
C ARG A 145 13.20 -13.01 -7.35
N THR A 146 12.36 -12.82 -8.37
CA THR A 146 12.55 -11.78 -9.39
C THR A 146 12.02 -10.41 -9.00
N THR A 147 11.43 -10.24 -7.80
CA THR A 147 10.76 -9.02 -7.37
C THR A 147 11.64 -8.12 -6.48
N ALA A 148 11.34 -6.82 -6.47
CA ALA A 148 11.95 -5.87 -5.54
C ALA A 148 11.72 -6.26 -4.07
N ASN A 149 10.56 -6.83 -3.76
CA ASN A 149 10.19 -7.28 -2.42
C ASN A 149 11.20 -8.31 -1.88
N HIS A 150 11.53 -9.32 -2.67
CA HIS A 150 12.54 -10.32 -2.31
C HIS A 150 13.94 -9.71 -2.27
N HIS A 151 14.30 -8.89 -3.26
CA HIS A 151 15.59 -8.22 -3.32
C HIS A 151 15.85 -7.38 -2.05
N LEU A 152 14.95 -6.49 -1.68
CA LEU A 152 15.09 -5.65 -0.49
C LEU A 152 15.18 -6.48 0.81
N MET A 153 14.44 -7.58 0.88
CA MET A 153 14.49 -8.51 2.01
C MET A 153 15.88 -9.16 2.12
N THR A 154 16.44 -9.65 1.02
CA THR A 154 17.76 -10.29 1.01
C THR A 154 18.90 -9.31 1.30
N GLN A 155 18.72 -8.03 0.95
CA GLN A 155 19.66 -6.96 1.31
C GLN A 155 19.55 -6.55 2.80
N GLY A 156 18.56 -7.05 3.54
CA GLY A 156 18.32 -6.68 4.93
C GLY A 156 17.92 -5.22 5.14
N LEU A 157 17.24 -4.63 4.15
CA LEU A 157 16.81 -3.24 4.14
C LEU A 157 15.38 -3.05 4.59
N VAL A 158 14.60 -4.13 4.64
CA VAL A 158 13.20 -4.14 5.02
C VAL A 158 12.91 -5.26 6.02
N TYR A 159 11.77 -5.17 6.71
CA TYR A 159 11.31 -6.16 7.68
C TYR A 159 10.19 -7.01 7.08
N PRO A 160 10.08 -8.29 7.43
CA PRO A 160 8.95 -9.10 7.02
C PRO A 160 7.66 -8.64 7.72
N THR A 161 6.63 -8.36 6.95
CA THR A 161 5.31 -7.98 7.44
C THR A 161 4.23 -8.77 6.71
N TYR A 162 3.89 -9.95 7.25
CA TYR A 162 3.01 -10.88 6.56
C TYR A 162 1.54 -10.61 6.84
N TYR A 163 0.78 -10.34 5.78
CA TYR A 163 -0.67 -10.37 5.80
C TYR A 163 -1.18 -11.80 5.63
N ARG A 164 -2.36 -12.11 6.17
CA ARG A 164 -2.93 -13.48 6.15
C ARG A 164 -3.04 -14.10 4.76
N ALA A 165 -3.13 -13.27 3.74
CA ALA A 165 -3.36 -13.69 2.37
C ALA A 165 -2.08 -14.10 1.60
N LEU A 166 -0.87 -13.92 2.14
CA LEU A 166 0.36 -14.40 1.51
C LEU A 166 0.49 -15.91 1.70
N PHE A 167 0.84 -16.63 0.63
CA PHE A 167 1.00 -18.08 0.67
C PHE A 167 2.15 -18.51 1.59
N PRO A 168 2.05 -19.68 2.27
CA PRO A 168 3.05 -20.10 3.25
C PRO A 168 4.46 -20.29 2.68
N ASP A 169 4.59 -20.79 1.47
CA ASP A 169 5.87 -21.01 0.75
C ASP A 169 6.59 -19.68 0.49
N LEU A 170 5.86 -18.66 0.05
CA LEU A 170 6.39 -17.31 -0.15
C LEU A 170 6.83 -16.65 1.17
N ARG A 171 6.09 -16.89 2.27
CA ARG A 171 6.51 -16.43 3.59
C ARG A 171 7.79 -17.11 4.06
N ASN A 172 7.89 -18.43 3.84
CA ASN A 172 9.07 -19.20 4.21
C ASN A 172 10.29 -18.71 3.45
N GLU A 173 10.17 -18.47 2.14
CA GLU A 173 11.26 -17.92 1.33
C GLU A 173 11.74 -16.57 1.86
N LEU A 174 10.81 -15.62 2.07
CA LEU A 174 11.13 -14.29 2.60
C LEU A 174 11.73 -14.34 4.01
N THR A 175 11.35 -15.34 4.83
CA THR A 175 11.91 -15.51 6.18
C THR A 175 13.32 -16.08 6.14
N THR A 176 13.58 -17.08 5.29
CA THR A 176 14.89 -17.73 5.16
C THR A 176 15.91 -16.88 4.43
N GLY A 177 15.48 -16.09 3.43
CA GLY A 177 16.32 -15.11 2.72
C GLY A 177 16.82 -13.98 3.63
N ASN A 178 16.17 -13.77 4.77
CA ASN A 178 16.47 -12.70 5.71
C ASN A 178 17.48 -13.13 6.81
N SER A 179 18.66 -13.60 6.41
CA SER A 179 19.63 -14.23 7.31
C SER A 179 20.37 -13.29 8.28
N SER A 180 20.24 -11.97 8.15
CA SER A 180 20.63 -10.95 9.17
C SER A 180 20.32 -9.55 8.68
N PRO A 181 19.15 -8.99 8.93
CA PRO A 181 18.88 -7.60 8.56
C PRO A 181 19.87 -6.68 9.28
N ARG A 182 20.60 -5.87 8.53
CA ARG A 182 21.51 -4.85 9.10
C ARG A 182 20.79 -3.96 10.12
N GLN A 183 19.49 -3.80 9.96
CA GLN A 183 18.63 -3.01 10.84
C GLN A 183 18.35 -3.71 12.17
N TRP A 184 18.21 -5.05 12.20
CA TRP A 184 18.02 -5.82 13.45
C TRP A 184 19.23 -5.75 14.36
N ALA A 185 20.43 -5.77 13.79
CA ALA A 185 21.66 -5.67 14.54
C ALA A 185 21.81 -4.31 15.27
N ARG A 186 21.06 -3.28 14.86
CA ARG A 186 21.03 -1.95 15.47
C ARG A 186 19.84 -1.72 16.39
N GLY A 187 18.99 -2.74 16.65
CA GLY A 187 17.85 -2.65 17.57
C GLY A 187 16.70 -1.74 17.07
N VAL A 188 16.66 -1.41 15.79
CA VAL A 188 15.68 -0.51 15.20
C VAL A 188 14.60 -1.33 14.49
N ALA A 189 13.51 -1.63 15.19
CA ALA A 189 12.32 -2.24 14.58
C ALA A 189 11.35 -1.15 14.08
N PRO A 190 10.68 -1.33 12.91
CA PRO A 190 9.60 -0.44 12.51
C PRO A 190 8.53 -0.41 13.60
N ARG A 191 8.04 0.77 13.96
CA ARG A 191 6.86 0.87 14.82
C ARG A 191 5.64 0.44 14.01
N GLN A 192 5.21 -0.79 14.20
CA GLN A 192 3.89 -1.21 13.72
C GLN A 192 2.83 -0.41 14.49
N ASP A 193 2.23 0.58 13.85
CA ASP A 193 1.14 1.36 14.46
C ASP A 193 -0.17 0.57 14.48
N HIS A 194 -0.19 -0.54 15.21
CA HIS A 194 -1.40 -1.32 15.48
C HIS A 194 -2.47 -0.53 16.26
N ARG A 195 -2.12 0.64 16.80
CA ARG A 195 -3.08 1.49 17.53
C ARG A 195 -4.06 2.20 16.61
N ARG A 196 -3.68 2.51 15.35
CA ARG A 196 -4.60 3.14 14.40
C ARG A 196 -5.75 2.23 14.00
N LEU A 197 -5.53 0.91 13.90
CA LEU A 197 -6.60 -0.04 13.57
C LEU A 197 -7.67 -0.18 14.67
N ARG A 198 -7.33 0.09 15.94
CA ARG A 198 -8.31 0.02 17.04
C ARG A 198 -9.17 1.27 17.17
N ARG A 199 -8.69 2.46 16.77
CA ARG A 199 -9.45 3.71 16.92
C ARG A 199 -10.60 3.85 15.92
N HIS A 200 -10.52 3.26 14.74
CA HIS A 200 -11.63 3.27 13.77
C HIS A 200 -12.77 2.29 14.11
N ARG A 201 -12.54 1.28 14.95
CA ARG A 201 -13.62 0.38 15.42
C ARG A 201 -14.46 0.98 16.56
N ALA A 202 -13.98 2.02 17.24
CA ALA A 202 -14.64 2.57 18.42
C ALA A 202 -15.63 3.71 18.13
N ARG A 203 -15.79 4.16 16.89
CA ARG A 203 -16.79 5.15 16.50
C ARG A 203 -17.90 4.54 15.64
N ARG A 204 -18.66 3.60 16.19
CA ARG A 204 -20.05 3.43 15.78
C ARG A 204 -20.86 4.52 16.50
N PRO A 205 -21.61 5.38 15.79
CA PRO A 205 -22.50 6.33 16.44
C PRO A 205 -23.53 5.48 17.23
N GLY A 206 -23.54 5.65 18.54
CA GLY A 206 -24.53 5.06 19.40
C GLY A 206 -25.91 5.54 18.94
N LYS A 207 -26.80 4.61 18.71
CA LYS A 207 -28.25 4.90 18.60
C LYS A 207 -28.63 5.72 19.82
N ARG A 208 -29.00 6.98 19.64
CA ARG A 208 -29.69 7.78 20.65
C ARG A 208 -31.00 7.08 20.97
N ARG A 209 -31.09 6.50 22.15
CA ARG A 209 -32.36 6.16 22.79
C ARG A 209 -32.98 7.47 23.29
N GLY A 210 -34.23 7.68 22.96
CA GLY A 210 -35.10 8.51 23.76
C GLY A 210 -35.63 9.74 23.04
N ASP A 211 -36.71 9.57 22.28
CA ASP A 211 -37.79 10.55 22.35
C ASP A 211 -39.06 9.73 22.53
N ARG A 212 -39.57 9.81 23.78
CA ARG A 212 -40.89 9.35 24.14
C ARG A 212 -41.88 10.26 23.42
N ALA A 213 -42.59 9.70 22.45
CA ALA A 213 -43.80 10.33 21.94
C ALA A 213 -44.83 10.38 23.09
N GLN A 214 -45.19 11.58 23.53
CA GLN A 214 -46.34 11.80 24.39
C GLN A 214 -47.61 11.43 23.62
N ALA A 215 -48.38 10.55 24.21
CA ALA A 215 -49.70 10.18 23.72
C ALA A 215 -50.66 11.38 23.89
N VAL A 216 -51.28 11.79 22.80
CA VAL A 216 -52.41 12.73 22.79
C VAL A 216 -53.69 11.89 22.98
N PRO A 217 -54.57 12.25 23.94
CA PRO A 217 -55.83 11.52 24.17
C PRO A 217 -56.84 11.82 23.06
N PRO A 218 -57.79 10.89 22.77
CA PRO A 218 -58.76 11.04 21.73
C PRO A 218 -59.87 12.06 22.13
N THR A 219 -60.11 13.02 21.26
CA THR A 219 -61.28 13.92 21.33
C THR A 219 -62.53 13.16 20.89
N ARG A 220 -63.53 13.13 21.78
CA ARG A 220 -64.89 12.64 21.55
C ARG A 220 -65.56 13.35 20.39
N GLY A 221 -66.19 12.56 19.55
CA GLY A 221 -67.06 13.06 18.50
C GLY A 221 -68.39 13.64 19.03
N LEU A 222 -68.98 14.48 18.25
CA LEU A 222 -70.36 14.88 18.31
C LEU A 222 -71.01 14.64 16.93
N PRO A 223 -72.37 14.46 16.91
CA PRO A 223 -72.98 13.64 15.85
C PRO A 223 -73.51 14.44 14.67
N ALA A 224 -73.81 13.69 13.60
CA ALA A 224 -74.40 14.12 12.38
C ALA A 224 -75.82 14.68 12.53
N SER A 225 -76.15 15.65 11.69
CA SER A 225 -77.47 15.92 11.15
C SER A 225 -77.26 16.42 9.72
N GLY A 226 -77.69 15.73 8.69
CA GLY A 226 -79.07 15.62 8.26
C GLY A 226 -79.25 16.62 7.11
N ARG A 227 -79.11 16.19 5.90
CA ARG A 227 -80.06 16.20 4.72
C ARG A 227 -79.29 15.79 3.49
#